data_df938f14ee509155e4f09416dae3a598
#
_entry.id   df938f14ee509155e4f09416dae3a598
#
_cell.length_a   1.000
_cell.length_b   1.000
_cell.length_c   1.000
_cell.angle_alpha   90.00
_cell.angle_beta   90.00
_cell.angle_gamma   90.00
#
_symmetry.space_group_name_H-M   'P 1'
#
loop_
_entity.id
_entity.type
_entity.pdbx_description
1 polymer ?
#
loop_
_entity_poly.entity_id
_entity_poly.type
_entity_poly.pdbx_seq_one_letter_code
_entity_poly.pdbx_strand_id
1 'polypeptide(L)' 'MRWEYLAIEETKNTDELNLLGAEGWELVAVVSPGHFILHYFFKRQARP' A
#
# COMPACT_ATOMS: atom_id res chain seq x y z
N MET A 1 -18.44 -1.65 -9.47
CA MET A 1 -17.36 -1.97 -8.51
C MET A 1 -16.30 -0.88 -8.57
N ARG A 2 -15.92 -0.38 -7.44
CA ARG A 2 -14.93 0.71 -7.35
C ARG A 2 -13.73 0.30 -6.52
N TRP A 3 -12.59 0.85 -6.88
CA TRP A 3 -11.35 0.61 -6.15
C TRP A 3 -10.87 1.92 -5.55
N GLU A 4 -10.33 1.83 -4.35
CA GLU A 4 -9.58 2.92 -3.74
C GLU A 4 -8.10 2.59 -3.81
N TYR A 5 -7.27 3.59 -3.99
CA TYR A 5 -5.82 3.41 -4.08
C TYR A 5 -5.12 4.23 -3.02
N LEU A 6 -4.05 3.67 -2.49
CA LEU A 6 -3.23 4.32 -1.48
C LEU A 6 -1.77 4.21 -1.91
N ALA A 7 -1.08 5.34 -1.93
CA ALA A 7 0.34 5.37 -2.23
C ALA A 7 1.10 5.87 -1.00
N ILE A 8 2.12 5.12 -0.57
CA ILE A 8 2.92 5.46 0.60
C ILE A 8 4.38 5.55 0.16
N GLU A 9 5.01 6.67 0.46
CA GLU A 9 6.37 6.95 0.02
C GLU A 9 7.39 6.83 1.16
N GLU A 10 7.18 5.89 2.07
CA GLU A 10 8.15 5.64 3.13
C GLU A 10 8.26 4.15 3.40
N THR A 11 9.41 3.74 3.87
CA THR A 11 9.67 2.33 4.14
C THR A 11 8.75 1.82 5.25
N LYS A 12 8.14 0.67 5.01
CA LYS A 12 7.25 0.02 5.96
C LYS A 12 7.79 -1.35 6.34
N ASN A 13 7.69 -1.69 7.62
CA ASN A 13 8.03 -3.04 8.04
C ASN A 13 6.80 -3.94 7.93
N THR A 14 7.00 -5.23 8.19
CA THR A 14 5.93 -6.22 8.05
C THR A 14 4.74 -5.92 8.95
N ASP A 15 4.99 -5.47 10.18
CA ASP A 15 3.90 -5.17 11.11
C ASP A 15 3.04 -4.02 10.59
N GLU A 16 3.68 -3.00 10.03
CA GLU A 16 2.95 -1.87 9.46
C GLU A 16 2.14 -2.29 8.23
N LEU A 17 2.71 -3.16 7.41
CA LEU A 17 1.98 -3.70 6.25
C LEU A 17 0.78 -4.52 6.69
N ASN A 18 0.94 -5.29 7.76
CA ASN A 18 -0.16 -6.09 8.30
C ASN A 18 -1.29 -5.23 8.86
N LEU A 19 -0.96 -4.08 9.43
CA LEU A 19 -1.99 -3.14 9.89
C LEU A 19 -2.82 -2.63 8.73
N LEU A 20 -2.17 -2.30 7.61
CA LEU A 20 -2.88 -1.89 6.41
C LEU A 20 -3.75 -3.02 5.87
N GLY A 21 -3.21 -4.24 5.87
CA GLY A 21 -3.98 -5.41 5.43
C GLY A 21 -5.21 -5.64 6.29
N ALA A 22 -5.10 -5.40 7.60
CA ALA A 22 -6.24 -5.54 8.50
C ALA A 22 -7.35 -4.54 8.18
N GLU A 23 -7.01 -3.43 7.51
CA GLU A 23 -7.99 -2.45 7.06
C GLU A 23 -8.51 -2.74 5.65
N GLY A 24 -8.14 -3.88 5.10
CA GLY A 24 -8.61 -4.30 3.79
C GLY A 24 -7.72 -3.91 2.63
N TRP A 25 -6.57 -3.30 2.91
CA TRP A 25 -5.65 -2.89 1.85
C TRP A 25 -4.87 -4.07 1.30
N GLU A 26 -4.78 -4.15 0.00
CA GLU A 26 -3.98 -5.17 -0.70
C GLU A 26 -2.78 -4.48 -1.33
N LEU A 27 -1.58 -4.97 -1.02
CA LEU A 27 -0.36 -4.45 -1.61
C LEU A 27 -0.28 -4.90 -3.07
N VAL A 28 -0.24 -3.97 -4.00
CA VAL A 28 -0.24 -4.27 -5.43
C VAL A 28 1.15 -4.20 -6.01
N ALA A 29 1.96 -3.26 -5.55
CA ALA A 29 3.30 -3.07 -6.08
C ALA A 29 4.17 -2.34 -5.07
N VAL A 30 5.47 -2.62 -5.12
CA VAL A 30 6.49 -1.85 -4.43
C VAL A 30 7.51 -1.48 -5.47
N VAL A 31 7.79 -0.18 -5.58
CA VAL A 31 8.79 0.29 -6.54
C VAL A 31 9.84 1.10 -5.81
N SER A 32 11.06 1.07 -6.32
CA SER A 32 12.16 1.83 -5.78
C SER A 32 12.70 2.73 -6.88
N PRO A 33 12.33 4.02 -6.87
CA PRO A 33 12.82 4.94 -7.90
C PRO A 33 14.26 5.37 -7.69
N GLY A 34 14.96 4.76 -6.73
CA GLY A 34 16.32 5.10 -6.38
C GLY A 34 16.37 5.78 -5.02
N HIS A 35 17.57 6.01 -4.49
CA HIS A 35 17.78 6.79 -3.25
C HIS A 35 17.16 6.18 -1.99
N PHE A 36 17.07 4.87 -1.92
CA PHE A 36 16.59 4.17 -0.71
C PHE A 36 15.15 4.47 -0.33
N ILE A 37 14.37 5.03 -1.24
CA ILE A 37 12.95 5.28 -1.01
C ILE A 37 12.13 4.17 -1.66
N LEU A 38 11.21 3.61 -0.91
CA LEU A 38 10.29 2.60 -1.43
C LEU A 38 8.91 3.22 -1.54
N HIS A 39 8.29 3.05 -2.69
CA HIS A 39 6.91 3.47 -2.90
C HIS A 39 6.04 2.25 -2.90
N TYR A 40 5.07 2.22 -1.97
CA TYR A 40 4.14 1.11 -1.84
C TYR A 40 2.79 1.55 -2.39
N PHE A 41 2.22 0.72 -3.24
CA PHE A 41 0.91 0.99 -3.82
C PHE A 41 -0.06 -0.08 -3.37
N PHE A 42 -1.19 0.37 -2.82
CA PHE A 42 -2.23 -0.51 -2.30
C PHE A 42 -3.54 -0.20 -2.98
N LYS A 43 -4.43 -1.17 -2.97
CA LYS A 43 -5.80 -0.95 -3.40
C LYS A 43 -6.72 -1.67 -2.43
N ARG A 44 -7.94 -1.23 -2.39
CA ARG A 44 -9.01 -1.95 -1.73
C ARG A 44 -10.32 -1.59 -2.38
N GLN A 45 -11.29 -2.46 -2.20
CA GLN A 45 -12.61 -2.24 -2.77
C GLN A 45 -13.29 -1.12 -2.00
N ALA A 46 -13.72 -0.08 -2.72
CA ALA A 46 -14.42 1.02 -2.10
C ALA A 46 -15.84 0.59 -1.80
N ARG A 47 -16.34 0.99 -0.66
CA ARG A 47 -17.73 0.70 -0.31
C ARG A 47 -18.65 1.67 -1.02
N PRO A 48 -19.82 1.19 -1.45
CA PRO A 48 -20.81 2.08 -2.05
C PRO A 48 -21.39 3.07 -1.04
#